data_6a2e32b1fcf5ac322976c3e29d2ab479
#
_entry.id   6a2e32b1fcf5ac322976c3e29d2ab479
#
_cell.length_a   1.000
_cell.length_b   1.000
_cell.length_c   1.000
_cell.angle_alpha   90.00
_cell.angle_beta   90.00
_cell.angle_gamma   90.00
#
_symmetry.space_group_name_H-M   'P 1'
#
loop_
_entity.id
_entity.type
_entity.pdbx_description
1 polymer ?
#
loop_
_entity_poly.entity_id
_entity_poly.type
_entity_poly.pdbx_seq_one_letter_code
_entity_poly.pdbx_strand_id
1 'polypeptide(L)'
;HFTVPASEFLKDAFTDGMPFDGSSVQGFQAINESDMKLVPDVETSFVDPFRKHKTLDVAFSIVDPLTDEPYSRDPRQVAGKAEAYLKSTGIADTASFAPEAEFFIFDKVRFENSMQRSFYEVDSIEAPWNSGVDVEEDGTPNIGFKNRVKKGYFPVPPIDHTQDPVSYTHLTLPTT
;
A
#
# COMPACT_ATOMS: atom_id res chain seq x y z
N HIS A 1 3.10 5.99 6.99
CA HIS A 1 3.33 4.93 7.98
C HIS A 1 4.73 5.05 8.58
N PHE A 2 4.94 4.43 9.74
CA PHE A 2 6.23 4.35 10.39
C PHE A 2 6.39 2.97 11.05
N THR A 3 7.63 2.61 11.35
CA THR A 3 7.98 1.32 11.93
C THR A 3 8.59 1.55 13.31
N VAL A 4 8.13 0.81 14.29
CA VAL A 4 8.64 0.84 15.65
C VAL A 4 9.08 -0.55 16.10
N PRO A 5 10.04 -0.66 17.05
CA PRO A 5 10.38 -1.95 17.66
C PRO A 5 9.16 -2.56 18.36
N ALA A 6 8.99 -3.87 18.25
CA ALA A 6 7.88 -4.57 18.90
C ALA A 6 7.86 -4.36 20.43
N SER A 7 9.03 -4.22 21.05
CA SER A 7 9.15 -3.98 22.49
C SER A 7 8.58 -2.64 22.95
N GLU A 8 8.60 -1.62 22.10
CA GLU A 8 7.99 -0.32 22.37
C GLU A 8 6.50 -0.33 22.10
N PHE A 9 6.10 -0.98 21.01
CA PHE A 9 4.70 -1.10 20.62
C PHE A 9 3.86 -1.86 21.64
N LEU A 10 4.39 -2.93 22.21
CA LEU A 10 3.66 -3.81 23.14
C LEU A 10 3.42 -3.22 24.53
N LYS A 11 4.07 -2.10 24.89
CA LYS A 11 3.91 -1.54 26.24
C LYS A 11 2.62 -0.77 26.42
N ASP A 12 2.40 0.24 25.62
CA ASP A 12 1.33 1.22 25.86
C ASP A 12 0.49 1.53 24.61
N ALA A 13 0.92 1.10 23.41
CA ALA A 13 0.26 1.44 22.16
C ALA A 13 -1.17 0.90 22.03
N PHE A 14 -1.45 -0.23 22.65
CA PHE A 14 -2.78 -0.85 22.64
C PHE A 14 -3.73 -0.25 23.69
N THR A 15 -3.22 0.33 24.75
CA THR A 15 -4.01 0.92 25.84
C THR A 15 -4.15 2.43 25.67
N ASP A 16 -3.04 3.11 25.45
CA ASP A 16 -3.00 4.57 25.44
C ASP A 16 -2.94 5.18 24.04
N GLY A 17 -2.73 4.33 23.02
CA GLY A 17 -2.47 4.76 21.67
C GLY A 17 -1.04 5.27 21.47
N MET A 18 -0.75 5.78 20.28
CA MET A 18 0.59 6.30 19.93
C MET A 18 0.48 7.76 19.51
N PRO A 19 1.27 8.68 20.09
CA PRO A 19 1.32 10.06 19.65
C PRO A 19 2.01 10.18 18.29
N PHE A 20 1.56 11.12 17.47
CA PHE A 20 2.26 11.52 16.25
C PHE A 20 2.01 12.98 15.94
N ASP A 21 2.92 13.58 15.18
CA ASP A 21 2.82 14.95 14.71
C ASP A 21 1.95 15.04 13.45
N GLY A 22 0.71 15.50 13.61
CA GLY A 22 -0.24 15.68 12.52
C GLY A 22 0.15 16.78 11.53
N SER A 23 1.04 17.72 11.90
CA SER A 23 1.55 18.73 10.98
C SER A 23 2.48 18.17 9.91
N SER A 24 3.04 16.98 10.16
CA SER A 24 3.84 16.23 9.18
C SER A 24 3.00 15.65 8.04
N VAL A 25 1.68 15.64 8.16
CA VAL A 25 0.75 15.16 7.13
C VAL A 25 0.06 16.36 6.50
N GLN A 26 0.32 16.58 5.20
CA GLN A 26 -0.25 17.71 4.48
C GLN A 26 -1.77 17.75 4.58
N GLY A 27 -2.31 18.87 5.04
CA GLY A 27 -3.74 19.10 5.14
C GLY A 27 -4.39 18.55 6.42
N PHE A 28 -3.61 17.96 7.36
CA PHE A 28 -4.14 17.51 8.63
C PHE A 28 -4.23 18.64 9.64
N GLN A 29 -3.14 19.01 10.27
CA GLN A 29 -3.12 20.01 11.35
C GLN A 29 -2.09 21.10 11.11
N ALA A 30 -2.31 22.26 11.75
CA ALA A 30 -1.32 23.31 11.83
C ALA A 30 -0.29 22.97 12.93
N ILE A 31 0.91 23.55 12.83
CA ILE A 31 2.02 23.24 13.74
C ILE A 31 1.72 23.57 15.21
N ASN A 32 0.84 24.51 15.47
CA ASN A 32 0.44 24.91 16.82
C ASN A 32 -0.58 23.97 17.47
N GLU A 33 -1.16 23.04 16.70
CA GLU A 33 -2.13 22.02 17.14
C GLU A 33 -1.76 20.67 16.54
N SER A 34 -0.48 20.37 16.50
CA SER A 34 0.04 19.24 15.73
C SER A 34 -0.15 17.88 16.39
N ASP A 35 -0.29 17.86 17.71
CA ASP A 35 -0.36 16.59 18.45
C ASP A 35 -1.66 15.83 18.14
N MET A 36 -1.48 14.61 17.68
CA MET A 36 -2.54 13.67 17.35
C MET A 36 -2.27 12.32 18.02
N LYS A 37 -3.30 11.51 18.18
CA LYS A 37 -3.19 10.17 18.75
C LYS A 37 -3.65 9.11 17.75
N LEU A 38 -2.83 8.06 17.58
CA LEU A 38 -3.14 6.86 16.81
C LEU A 38 -3.69 5.78 17.73
N VAL A 39 -4.87 5.26 17.39
CA VAL A 39 -5.49 4.13 18.08
C VAL A 39 -5.44 2.91 17.17
N PRO A 40 -4.79 1.80 17.59
CA PRO A 40 -4.64 0.62 16.75
C PRO A 40 -5.97 -0.11 16.55
N ASP A 41 -6.21 -0.55 15.34
CA ASP A 41 -7.27 -1.48 14.99
C ASP A 41 -6.68 -2.89 14.86
N VAL A 42 -6.73 -3.64 15.94
CA VAL A 42 -6.07 -4.96 16.04
C VAL A 42 -6.66 -6.00 15.08
N GLU A 43 -7.91 -5.84 14.66
CA GLU A 43 -8.55 -6.76 13.71
C GLU A 43 -7.93 -6.65 12.31
N THR A 44 -7.25 -5.54 12.02
CA THR A 44 -6.56 -5.32 10.74
C THR A 44 -5.14 -5.85 10.72
N SER A 45 -4.67 -6.48 11.81
CA SER A 45 -3.29 -6.90 11.94
C SER A 45 -2.97 -8.11 11.06
N PHE A 46 -1.84 -8.04 10.36
CA PHE A 46 -1.29 -9.16 9.59
C PHE A 46 0.23 -9.13 9.57
N VAL A 47 0.84 -10.28 9.28
CA VAL A 47 2.29 -10.37 9.10
C VAL A 47 2.62 -10.05 7.65
N ASP A 48 3.44 -8.98 7.44
CA ASP A 48 3.88 -8.57 6.10
C ASP A 48 4.70 -9.70 5.43
N PRO A 49 4.21 -10.27 4.33
CA PRO A 49 4.90 -11.38 3.66
C PRO A 49 6.13 -10.93 2.86
N PHE A 50 6.29 -9.63 2.60
CA PHE A 50 7.35 -9.10 1.75
C PHE A 50 8.57 -8.61 2.53
N ARG A 51 8.49 -8.53 3.85
CA ARG A 51 9.60 -8.06 4.68
C ARG A 51 10.59 -9.18 5.02
N LYS A 52 11.87 -8.87 4.93
CA LYS A 52 12.95 -9.78 5.34
C LYS A 52 12.86 -10.15 6.83
N HIS A 53 12.53 -9.18 7.66
CA HIS A 53 12.30 -9.38 9.09
C HIS A 53 10.80 -9.48 9.34
N LYS A 54 10.43 -10.37 10.27
CA LYS A 54 9.04 -10.55 10.66
C LYS A 54 8.47 -9.23 11.14
N THR A 55 7.53 -8.68 10.39
CA THR A 55 6.92 -7.37 10.62
C THR A 55 5.42 -7.58 10.74
N LEU A 56 4.82 -7.01 11.79
CA LEU A 56 3.38 -6.96 11.97
C LEU A 56 2.89 -5.60 11.48
N ASP A 57 1.98 -5.61 10.52
CA ASP A 57 1.29 -4.42 10.06
C ASP A 57 -0.05 -4.30 10.78
N VAL A 58 -0.37 -3.10 11.23
CA VAL A 58 -1.63 -2.76 11.90
C VAL A 58 -2.11 -1.43 11.37
N ALA A 59 -3.38 -1.33 11.01
CA ALA A 59 -3.98 -0.05 10.69
C ALA A 59 -4.38 0.71 11.97
N PHE A 60 -4.39 2.03 11.88
CA PHE A 60 -4.72 2.91 13.00
C PHE A 60 -5.81 3.89 12.61
N SER A 61 -6.65 4.22 13.57
CA SER A 61 -7.55 5.37 13.51
C SER A 61 -6.93 6.56 14.22
N ILE A 62 -7.27 7.76 13.77
CA ILE A 62 -6.74 9.00 14.34
C ILE A 62 -7.80 9.65 15.20
N VAL A 63 -7.39 10.08 16.40
CA VAL A 63 -8.24 10.79 17.34
C VAL A 63 -7.52 12.02 17.90
N ASP A 64 -8.29 12.94 18.43
CA ASP A 64 -7.81 14.06 19.22
C ASP A 64 -7.19 13.55 20.54
N PRO A 65 -5.98 13.95 20.92
CA PRO A 65 -5.31 13.40 22.09
C PRO A 65 -5.91 13.82 23.43
N LEU A 66 -6.70 14.88 23.47
CA LEU A 66 -7.30 15.42 24.70
C LEU A 66 -8.71 14.92 24.93
N THR A 67 -9.47 14.78 23.85
CA THR A 67 -10.90 14.44 23.91
C THR A 67 -11.21 13.02 23.50
N ASP A 68 -10.28 12.31 22.86
CA ASP A 68 -10.46 11.02 22.20
C ASP A 68 -11.52 11.03 21.08
N GLU A 69 -11.93 12.23 20.65
CA GLU A 69 -12.88 12.37 19.56
C GLU A 69 -12.28 11.96 18.22
N PRO A 70 -13.03 11.27 17.36
CA PRO A 70 -12.57 10.86 16.04
C PRO A 70 -12.15 12.06 15.19
N TYR A 71 -10.94 12.01 14.63
CA TYR A 71 -10.44 13.08 13.76
C TYR A 71 -11.19 13.10 12.43
N SER A 72 -11.81 14.24 12.11
CA SER A 72 -12.76 14.37 11.01
C SER A 72 -12.16 14.18 9.61
N ARG A 73 -10.83 14.37 9.46
CA ARG A 73 -10.12 14.21 8.18
C ARG A 73 -9.42 12.85 8.05
N ASP A 74 -9.52 11.99 9.03
CA ASP A 74 -9.05 10.61 8.92
C ASP A 74 -9.92 9.84 7.92
N PRO A 75 -9.37 9.29 6.83
CA PRO A 75 -10.14 8.51 5.85
C PRO A 75 -10.90 7.33 6.48
N ARG A 76 -10.34 6.67 7.48
CA ARG A 76 -11.00 5.58 8.19
C ARG A 76 -12.25 6.06 8.96
N GLN A 77 -12.15 7.22 9.59
CA GLN A 77 -13.29 7.83 10.29
C GLN A 77 -14.38 8.28 9.32
N VAL A 78 -14.00 8.76 8.13
CA VAL A 78 -14.96 9.09 7.06
C VAL A 78 -15.70 7.83 6.59
N ALA A 79 -14.98 6.73 6.38
CA ALA A 79 -15.58 5.44 6.02
C ALA A 79 -16.53 4.94 7.12
N GLY A 80 -16.13 5.01 8.38
CA GLY A 80 -16.98 4.64 9.52
C GLY A 80 -18.28 5.47 9.62
N LYS A 81 -18.19 6.77 9.33
CA LYS A 81 -19.41 7.63 9.26
C LYS A 81 -20.33 7.21 8.11
N ALA A 82 -19.79 6.86 6.96
CA ALA A 82 -20.57 6.39 5.82
C ALA A 82 -21.29 5.07 6.13
N GLU A 83 -20.60 4.14 6.79
CA GLU A 83 -21.18 2.87 7.26
C GLU A 83 -22.30 3.10 8.30
N ALA A 84 -22.06 3.95 9.28
CA ALA A 84 -23.07 4.31 10.27
C ALA A 84 -24.30 4.96 9.62
N TYR A 85 -24.08 5.83 8.65
CA TYR A 85 -25.17 6.44 7.89
C TYR A 85 -25.97 5.39 7.11
N LEU A 86 -25.30 4.47 6.40
CA LEU A 86 -25.97 3.38 5.67
C LEU A 86 -26.90 2.60 6.60
N LYS A 87 -26.39 2.17 7.76
CA LYS A 87 -27.19 1.46 8.79
C LYS A 87 -28.39 2.30 9.26
N SER A 88 -28.21 3.60 9.46
CA SER A 88 -29.27 4.49 9.92
C SER A 88 -30.41 4.67 8.91
N THR A 89 -30.16 4.47 7.62
CA THR A 89 -31.18 4.57 6.57
C THR A 89 -32.12 3.36 6.53
N GLY A 90 -31.74 2.24 7.14
CA GLY A 90 -32.48 0.97 7.08
C GLY A 90 -32.45 0.30 5.69
N ILE A 91 -31.65 0.82 4.72
CA ILE A 91 -31.52 0.25 3.38
C ILE A 91 -30.64 -1.00 3.41
N ALA A 92 -29.50 -0.91 4.11
CA ALA A 92 -28.54 -2.00 4.28
C ALA A 92 -27.73 -1.78 5.55
N ASP A 93 -27.13 -2.84 6.06
CA ASP A 93 -26.19 -2.82 7.20
C ASP A 93 -24.73 -3.06 6.77
N THR A 94 -24.53 -3.47 5.53
CA THR A 94 -23.22 -3.82 4.98
C THR A 94 -23.07 -3.29 3.57
N ALA A 95 -21.85 -2.81 3.24
CA ALA A 95 -21.45 -2.46 1.88
C ALA A 95 -20.18 -3.22 1.51
N SER A 96 -20.18 -3.87 0.35
CA SER A 96 -19.03 -4.59 -0.19
C SER A 96 -18.38 -3.76 -1.28
N PHE A 97 -17.04 -3.66 -1.22
CA PHE A 97 -16.21 -2.98 -2.22
C PHE A 97 -15.20 -3.97 -2.78
N ALA A 98 -14.92 -3.87 -4.07
CA ALA A 98 -13.93 -4.67 -4.75
C ALA A 98 -12.85 -3.73 -5.33
N PRO A 99 -11.76 -3.47 -4.60
CA PRO A 99 -10.67 -2.65 -5.10
C PRO A 99 -9.90 -3.39 -6.19
N GLU A 100 -9.47 -2.66 -7.22
CA GLU A 100 -8.60 -3.16 -8.29
C GLU A 100 -7.19 -2.62 -8.03
N ALA A 101 -6.26 -3.52 -7.65
CA ALA A 101 -4.87 -3.18 -7.42
C ALA A 101 -4.09 -3.29 -8.73
N GLU A 102 -3.66 -2.14 -9.28
CA GLU A 102 -2.84 -2.07 -10.49
C GLU A 102 -1.37 -1.85 -10.09
N PHE A 103 -0.46 -2.56 -10.76
CA PHE A 103 0.97 -2.47 -10.51
C PHE A 103 1.78 -2.75 -11.78
N PHE A 104 3.06 -2.33 -11.76
CA PHE A 104 4.02 -2.60 -12.81
C PHE A 104 4.99 -3.70 -12.38
N ILE A 105 5.36 -4.55 -13.31
CA ILE A 105 6.45 -5.53 -13.14
C ILE A 105 7.61 -5.07 -14.02
N PHE A 106 8.79 -4.95 -13.41
CA PHE A 106 10.01 -4.57 -14.09
C PHE A 106 11.03 -5.70 -14.03
N ASP A 107 11.70 -5.99 -15.12
CA ASP A 107 12.79 -6.95 -15.17
C ASP A 107 14.05 -6.40 -14.50
N LYS A 108 14.25 -5.09 -14.62
CA LYS A 108 15.41 -4.41 -14.05
C LYS A 108 15.05 -3.05 -13.49
N VAL A 109 15.53 -2.79 -12.29
CA VAL A 109 15.42 -1.46 -11.64
C VAL A 109 16.78 -1.06 -11.12
N ARG A 110 17.25 0.12 -11.54
CA ARG A 110 18.45 0.76 -11.01
C ARG A 110 18.10 2.13 -10.49
N PHE A 111 18.60 2.50 -9.35
CA PHE A 111 18.40 3.84 -8.79
C PHE A 111 19.56 4.26 -7.90
N GLU A 112 19.76 5.54 -7.82
CA GLU A 112 20.64 6.19 -6.86
C GLU A 112 19.92 7.41 -6.28
N ASN A 113 20.04 7.59 -5.00
CA ASN A 113 19.55 8.79 -4.32
C ASN A 113 20.58 9.20 -3.27
N SER A 114 21.51 10.05 -3.69
CA SER A 114 22.56 10.62 -2.86
C SER A 114 22.44 12.15 -2.82
N MET A 115 23.25 12.82 -1.99
CA MET A 115 23.21 14.27 -1.87
C MET A 115 23.54 15.02 -3.18
N GLN A 116 24.36 14.42 -4.03
CA GLN A 116 24.83 15.04 -5.26
C GLN A 116 24.22 14.47 -6.53
N ARG A 117 23.50 13.34 -6.43
CA ARG A 117 22.95 12.66 -7.61
C ARG A 117 21.67 11.92 -7.26
N SER A 118 20.71 12.01 -8.17
CA SER A 118 19.50 11.20 -8.12
C SER A 118 19.13 10.75 -9.53
N PHE A 119 18.91 9.46 -9.71
CA PHE A 119 18.35 8.91 -10.94
C PHE A 119 17.56 7.65 -10.66
N TYR A 120 16.67 7.29 -11.57
CA TYR A 120 16.11 5.95 -11.69
C TYR A 120 16.13 5.49 -13.14
N GLU A 121 16.23 4.19 -13.31
CA GLU A 121 16.15 3.52 -14.59
C GLU A 121 15.38 2.22 -14.39
N VAL A 122 14.37 2.00 -15.19
CA VAL A 122 13.55 0.79 -15.16
C VAL A 122 13.54 0.18 -16.55
N ASP A 123 13.58 -1.15 -16.61
CA ASP A 123 13.47 -1.89 -17.84
C ASP A 123 12.44 -3.02 -17.70
N SER A 124 11.78 -3.35 -18.78
CA SER A 124 10.82 -4.43 -18.88
C SER A 124 10.75 -4.91 -20.33
N ILE A 125 10.76 -6.22 -20.54
CA ILE A 125 10.65 -6.81 -21.88
C ILE A 125 9.33 -6.45 -22.57
N GLU A 126 8.31 -6.11 -21.81
CA GLU A 126 7.01 -5.67 -22.33
C GLU A 126 6.90 -4.15 -22.53
N ALA A 127 7.87 -3.39 -22.06
CA ALA A 127 7.80 -1.95 -22.14
C ALA A 127 8.06 -1.41 -23.55
N PRO A 128 7.41 -0.30 -23.95
CA PRO A 128 7.65 0.32 -25.27
C PRO A 128 9.07 0.86 -25.44
N TRP A 129 9.79 1.09 -24.34
CA TRP A 129 11.17 1.59 -24.30
C TRP A 129 12.22 0.49 -24.18
N ASN A 130 11.83 -0.77 -24.27
CA ASN A 130 12.73 -1.91 -24.07
C ASN A 130 14.15 -1.67 -24.62
N SER A 131 15.15 -2.14 -23.88
CA SER A 131 16.57 -1.91 -24.13
C SER A 131 17.10 -2.41 -25.48
N GLY A 132 16.34 -3.21 -26.22
CA GLY A 132 16.75 -3.83 -27.46
C GLY A 132 17.71 -5.01 -27.26
N VAL A 133 17.83 -5.51 -26.04
CA VAL A 133 18.59 -6.72 -25.73
C VAL A 133 17.82 -7.94 -26.20
N ASP A 134 18.45 -8.80 -26.99
CA ASP A 134 17.79 -10.00 -27.53
C ASP A 134 17.63 -11.10 -26.49
N VAL A 135 18.53 -11.15 -25.53
CA VAL A 135 18.58 -12.16 -24.47
C VAL A 135 18.98 -11.47 -23.16
N GLU A 136 18.24 -11.69 -22.10
CA GLU A 136 18.54 -11.16 -20.76
C GLU A 136 19.75 -11.85 -20.14
N GLU A 137 20.27 -11.30 -19.01
CA GLU A 137 21.46 -11.82 -18.33
C GLU A 137 21.30 -13.26 -17.83
N ASP A 138 20.08 -13.69 -17.55
CA ASP A 138 19.72 -15.05 -17.12
C ASP A 138 19.52 -16.04 -18.29
N GLY A 139 19.68 -15.59 -19.52
CA GLY A 139 19.53 -16.39 -20.74
C GLY A 139 18.09 -16.48 -21.24
N THR A 140 17.14 -15.79 -20.63
CA THR A 140 15.76 -15.74 -21.15
C THR A 140 15.68 -14.86 -22.40
N PRO A 141 14.92 -15.28 -23.43
CA PRO A 141 14.77 -14.48 -24.64
C PRO A 141 13.93 -13.23 -24.36
N ASN A 142 14.37 -12.10 -24.86
CA ASN A 142 13.53 -10.92 -24.93
C ASN A 142 12.50 -11.13 -26.04
N ILE A 143 11.27 -11.38 -25.68
CA ILE A 143 10.19 -11.69 -26.64
C ILE A 143 9.79 -10.51 -27.54
N GLY A 144 10.35 -9.31 -27.26
CA GLY A 144 10.17 -8.14 -28.11
C GLY A 144 8.76 -7.59 -28.22
N PHE A 145 7.82 -8.19 -27.50
CA PHE A 145 6.43 -7.70 -27.48
C PHE A 145 6.37 -6.40 -26.67
N LYS A 146 5.89 -5.37 -27.34
CA LYS A 146 5.76 -4.03 -26.76
C LYS A 146 4.29 -3.64 -26.71
N ASN A 147 3.76 -3.54 -25.52
CA ASN A 147 2.45 -2.94 -25.33
C ASN A 147 2.49 -1.45 -25.71
N ARG A 148 1.52 -1.02 -26.50
CA ARG A 148 1.30 0.40 -26.75
C ARG A 148 0.57 1.02 -25.56
N VAL A 149 0.70 2.33 -25.41
CA VAL A 149 -0.06 3.08 -24.40
C VAL A 149 -1.57 2.73 -24.52
N LYS A 150 -2.19 2.40 -23.40
CA LYS A 150 -3.59 1.94 -23.30
C LYS A 150 -3.89 0.63 -24.07
N LYS A 151 -2.88 -0.19 -24.30
CA LYS A 151 -3.03 -1.53 -24.86
C LYS A 151 -2.54 -2.57 -23.86
N GLY A 152 -2.77 -3.85 -24.15
CA GLY A 152 -2.38 -4.94 -23.29
C GLY A 152 -3.42 -5.30 -22.22
N TYR A 153 -4.62 -4.79 -22.35
CA TYR A 153 -5.74 -5.25 -21.52
C TYR A 153 -6.06 -6.71 -21.86
N PHE A 154 -6.05 -7.57 -20.87
CA PHE A 154 -6.19 -9.01 -21.03
C PHE A 154 -5.17 -9.64 -21.99
N PRO A 155 -3.85 -9.46 -21.78
CA PRO A 155 -2.86 -10.21 -22.52
C PRO A 155 -2.99 -11.71 -22.20
N VAL A 156 -2.58 -12.58 -23.13
CA VAL A 156 -2.68 -14.03 -23.00
C VAL A 156 -1.35 -14.70 -23.27
N PRO A 157 -1.06 -15.86 -22.65
CA PRO A 157 0.12 -16.65 -22.99
C PRO A 157 0.14 -17.01 -24.50
N PRO A 158 1.34 -17.09 -25.13
CA PRO A 158 2.67 -16.98 -24.55
C PRO A 158 3.21 -15.55 -24.44
N ILE A 159 2.44 -14.54 -24.85
CA ILE A 159 2.86 -13.15 -24.86
C ILE A 159 2.89 -12.60 -23.41
N ASP A 160 1.87 -12.92 -22.63
CA ASP A 160 1.85 -12.59 -21.21
C ASP A 160 2.52 -13.66 -20.38
N HIS A 161 3.64 -13.31 -19.78
CA HIS A 161 4.40 -14.16 -18.85
C HIS A 161 4.16 -13.78 -17.38
N THR A 162 3.26 -12.82 -17.11
CA THR A 162 2.97 -12.30 -15.77
C THR A 162 1.76 -12.94 -15.10
N GLN A 163 0.96 -13.72 -15.83
CA GLN A 163 -0.27 -14.32 -15.28
C GLN A 163 0.01 -15.29 -14.12
N ASP A 164 1.02 -16.13 -14.23
CA ASP A 164 1.36 -17.07 -13.17
C ASP A 164 1.79 -16.36 -11.88
N PRO A 165 2.74 -15.37 -11.91
CA PRO A 165 3.07 -14.58 -10.73
C PRO A 165 1.88 -13.82 -10.14
N VAL A 166 1.05 -13.22 -10.97
CA VAL A 166 -0.12 -12.46 -10.52
C VAL A 166 -1.16 -13.38 -9.89
N SER A 167 -1.49 -14.48 -10.55
CA SER A 167 -2.42 -15.47 -10.02
C SER A 167 -1.94 -16.05 -8.70
N TYR A 168 -0.66 -16.36 -8.59
CA TYR A 168 -0.06 -16.86 -7.36
C TYR A 168 -0.16 -15.83 -6.22
N THR A 169 0.12 -14.56 -6.49
CA THR A 169 0.01 -13.48 -5.51
C THR A 169 -1.44 -13.30 -5.03
N HIS A 170 -2.39 -13.31 -5.93
CA HIS A 170 -3.81 -13.14 -5.58
C HIS A 170 -4.42 -14.36 -4.88
N LEU A 171 -3.99 -15.59 -5.22
CA LEU A 171 -4.49 -16.81 -4.62
C LEU A 171 -3.85 -17.13 -3.27
N THR A 172 -2.66 -16.63 -3.00
CA THR A 172 -1.92 -16.89 -1.77
C THR A 172 -2.06 -15.83 -0.70
N LEU A 173 -2.57 -14.66 -1.04
CA LEU A 173 -2.95 -13.68 -0.04
C LEU A 173 -4.16 -14.21 0.74
N PRO A 174 -4.08 -14.33 2.07
CA PRO A 174 -5.22 -14.78 2.84
C PRO A 174 -6.38 -13.79 2.64
N THR A 175 -7.44 -14.29 2.04
CA THR A 175 -8.74 -13.61 2.05
C THR A 175 -9.30 -13.75 3.47
N THR A 176 -9.02 -12.78 4.30
CA THR A 176 -9.67 -12.62 5.62
C THR A 176 -10.86 -11.71 5.49
#